data_d430eebdd1ec7354051fd9d9613a6baf
#
_entry.id   d430eebdd1ec7354051fd9d9613a6baf
#
_cell.length_a   1.000
_cell.length_b   1.000
_cell.length_c   1.000
_cell.angle_alpha   90.00
_cell.angle_beta   90.00
_cell.angle_gamma   90.00
#
_symmetry.space_group_name_H-M   'P 1'
#
loop_
_entity.id
_entity.type
_entity.pdbx_description
1 polymer ?
#
loop_
_entity_poly.entity_id
_entity_poly.type
_entity_poly.pdbx_seq_one_letter_code
_entity_poly.pdbx_strand_id
1 'polypeptide(L)'
;MKITFLGTSHGVPLASRYCSSTLVECGDNAYLIDGGAPVADLLIRYGIPYEKLRGVFVTHMHSDHTFGLLHLCSLADWYFRQSSFDVFLPEEEGIDAFRRLLLVGDKSFVEERIRLKKSCSGVMYADGCLTVTAIPTRHLNDGFP
;
A
#
# COMPACT_ATOMS: atom_id res chain seq x y z
N MET A 1 -2.00 -17.64 -9.29
CA MET A 1 -1.84 -16.69 -8.17
C MET A 1 -0.57 -17.04 -7.42
N LYS A 2 0.26 -16.04 -7.07
CA LYS A 2 1.47 -16.21 -6.26
C LYS A 2 1.46 -15.16 -5.14
N ILE A 3 1.81 -15.58 -3.93
CA ILE A 3 1.93 -14.68 -2.77
C ILE A 3 3.40 -14.65 -2.36
N THR A 4 3.94 -13.45 -2.20
CA THR A 4 5.32 -13.21 -1.79
C THR A 4 5.33 -12.27 -0.58
N PHE A 5 5.84 -12.72 0.54
CA PHE A 5 6.06 -11.89 1.71
C PHE A 5 7.33 -11.05 1.49
N LEU A 6 7.17 -9.77 1.21
CA LEU A 6 8.27 -8.84 1.00
C LEU A 6 8.86 -8.38 2.34
N GLY A 7 8.01 -8.23 3.35
CA GLY A 7 8.39 -7.85 4.70
C GLY A 7 7.48 -8.49 5.74
N THR A 8 8.06 -8.92 6.84
CA THR A 8 7.37 -9.64 7.93
C THR A 8 7.82 -9.17 9.33
N SER A 9 8.47 -8.01 9.41
CA SER A 9 8.78 -7.40 10.70
C SER A 9 7.54 -6.72 11.27
N HIS A 10 7.46 -6.67 12.58
CA HIS A 10 6.49 -5.84 13.31
C HIS A 10 7.03 -4.41 13.49
N GLY A 11 6.35 -3.56 14.25
CA GLY A 11 6.70 -2.15 14.46
C GLY A 11 8.15 -1.87 14.89
N VAL A 12 8.82 -2.84 15.48
CA VAL A 12 10.27 -2.76 15.75
C VAL A 12 11.04 -3.42 14.61
N PRO A 13 11.84 -2.66 13.83
CA PRO A 13 12.60 -3.21 12.71
C PRO A 13 13.60 -4.30 13.18
N LEU A 14 13.70 -5.36 12.41
CA LEU A 14 14.67 -6.41 12.59
C LEU A 14 15.71 -6.37 11.47
N ALA A 15 16.97 -6.63 11.80
CA ALA A 15 18.06 -6.58 10.82
C ALA A 15 17.87 -7.52 9.61
N SER A 16 17.10 -8.60 9.78
CA SER A 16 16.86 -9.62 8.75
C SER A 16 15.47 -9.53 8.10
N ARG A 17 14.64 -8.59 8.50
CA ARG A 17 13.24 -8.48 8.01
C ARG A 17 12.86 -7.04 7.77
N TYR A 18 12.17 -6.81 6.66
CA TYR A 18 11.55 -5.52 6.35
C TYR A 18 10.17 -5.39 7.01
N CYS A 19 9.66 -4.18 7.07
CA CYS A 19 8.32 -3.87 7.57
C CYS A 19 7.23 -4.57 6.76
N SER A 20 6.04 -4.69 7.33
CA SER A 20 4.94 -5.49 6.78
C SER A 20 4.59 -5.08 5.35
N SER A 21 4.75 -6.01 4.44
CA SER A 21 4.30 -5.87 3.05
C SER A 21 4.20 -7.23 2.38
N THR A 22 3.08 -7.47 1.72
CA THR A 22 2.81 -8.73 1.01
C THR A 22 2.40 -8.43 -0.42
N LEU A 23 3.10 -9.04 -1.37
CA LEU A 23 2.80 -8.95 -2.79
C LEU A 23 1.93 -10.14 -3.20
N VAL A 24 0.83 -9.86 -3.90
CA VAL A 24 -0.03 -10.85 -4.55
C VAL A 24 0.04 -10.64 -6.05
N GLU A 25 0.46 -11.65 -6.79
CA GLU A 25 0.53 -11.65 -8.26
C GLU A 25 -0.55 -12.59 -8.81
N CYS A 26 -1.37 -12.09 -9.73
CA CYS A 26 -2.42 -12.86 -10.39
C CYS A 26 -2.50 -12.49 -11.87
N GLY A 27 -2.10 -13.40 -12.76
CA GLY A 27 -1.92 -13.09 -14.16
C GLY A 27 -0.89 -11.98 -14.36
N ASP A 28 -1.27 -10.94 -15.08
CA ASP A 28 -0.44 -9.75 -15.29
C ASP A 28 -0.67 -8.65 -14.26
N ASN A 29 -1.49 -8.90 -13.23
CA ASN A 29 -1.80 -7.94 -12.19
C ASN A 29 -1.02 -8.23 -10.91
N ALA A 30 -0.66 -7.15 -10.20
CA ALA A 30 0.00 -7.17 -8.91
C ALA A 30 -0.78 -6.33 -7.90
N TYR A 31 -0.80 -6.78 -6.66
CA TYR A 31 -1.48 -6.13 -5.55
C TYR A 31 -0.59 -6.17 -4.32
N LEU A 32 -0.71 -5.15 -3.47
CA LEU A 32 -0.02 -5.11 -2.19
C LEU A 32 -1.03 -5.15 -1.05
N ILE A 33 -0.71 -5.93 -0.03
CA ILE A 33 -1.32 -5.85 1.29
C ILE A 33 -0.27 -5.25 2.20
N ASP A 34 -0.57 -4.07 2.74
CA ASP A 34 0.36 -3.18 3.42
C ASP A 34 1.53 -2.68 2.55
N GLY A 35 2.15 -1.61 2.97
CA GLY A 35 3.25 -0.97 2.27
C GLY A 35 4.28 -0.42 3.23
N GLY A 36 4.74 -1.24 4.17
CA GLY A 36 5.83 -0.90 5.06
C GLY A 36 7.14 -0.67 4.31
N ALA A 37 8.02 0.12 4.89
CA ALA A 37 9.31 0.41 4.27
C ALA A 37 10.21 -0.86 4.22
N PRO A 38 10.96 -1.06 3.13
CA PRO A 38 11.13 -0.25 1.94
C PRO A 38 10.39 -0.83 0.71
N VAL A 39 9.06 -0.98 0.76
CA VAL A 39 8.27 -1.69 -0.26
C VAL A 39 8.57 -1.22 -1.69
N ALA A 40 8.77 0.06 -1.92
CA ALA A 40 9.09 0.63 -3.23
C ALA A 40 10.38 0.04 -3.81
N ASP A 41 11.44 -0.01 -3.00
CA ASP A 41 12.73 -0.60 -3.38
C ASP A 41 12.61 -2.10 -3.62
N LEU A 42 11.80 -2.78 -2.82
CA LEU A 42 11.59 -4.23 -2.94
C LEU A 42 10.89 -4.58 -4.25
N LEU A 43 9.90 -3.80 -4.69
CA LEU A 43 9.27 -4.02 -6.01
C LEU A 43 10.31 -3.91 -7.13
N ILE A 44 11.17 -2.90 -7.12
CA ILE A 44 12.25 -2.74 -8.10
C ILE A 44 13.22 -3.93 -8.02
N ARG A 45 13.64 -4.29 -6.81
CA ARG A 45 14.59 -5.39 -6.58
C ARG A 45 14.07 -6.74 -7.06
N TYR A 46 12.79 -6.99 -6.91
CA TYR A 46 12.14 -8.22 -7.37
C TYR A 46 11.66 -8.15 -8.82
N GLY A 47 11.93 -7.05 -9.53
CA GLY A 47 11.56 -6.88 -10.92
C GLY A 47 10.06 -6.81 -11.17
N ILE A 48 9.30 -6.28 -10.21
CA ILE A 48 7.85 -6.11 -10.34
C ILE A 48 7.57 -4.76 -11.01
N PRO A 49 7.06 -4.74 -12.25
CA PRO A 49 6.72 -3.49 -12.91
C PRO A 49 5.59 -2.77 -12.19
N TYR A 50 5.77 -1.47 -11.97
CA TYR A 50 4.76 -0.63 -11.32
C TYR A 50 3.46 -0.57 -12.12
N GLU A 51 3.54 -0.72 -13.43
CA GLU A 51 2.39 -0.77 -14.35
C GLU A 51 1.48 -1.98 -14.11
N LYS A 52 1.98 -3.02 -13.45
CA LYS A 52 1.18 -4.18 -13.05
C LYS A 52 0.40 -3.96 -11.76
N LEU A 53 0.75 -2.96 -10.94
CA LEU A 53 0.01 -2.64 -9.73
C LEU A 53 -1.42 -2.22 -10.06
N ARG A 54 -2.39 -2.79 -9.33
CA ARG A 54 -3.82 -2.48 -9.45
C ARG A 54 -4.39 -1.96 -8.14
N GLY A 55 -3.91 -2.45 -7.02
CA GLY A 55 -4.40 -2.06 -5.70
C GLY A 55 -3.36 -2.23 -4.61
N VAL A 56 -3.42 -1.33 -3.64
CA VAL A 56 -2.69 -1.41 -2.37
C VAL A 56 -3.73 -1.35 -1.26
N PHE A 57 -3.74 -2.33 -0.38
CA PHE A 57 -4.73 -2.49 0.68
C PHE A 57 -4.05 -2.38 2.03
N VAL A 58 -4.25 -1.27 2.71
CA VAL A 58 -3.66 -1.01 4.02
C VAL A 58 -4.58 -1.54 5.11
N THR A 59 -4.04 -2.39 5.96
CA THR A 59 -4.79 -2.99 7.06
C THR A 59 -5.07 -1.98 8.17
N HIS A 60 -4.07 -1.16 8.53
CA HIS A 60 -4.16 -0.10 9.54
C HIS A 60 -3.02 0.91 9.38
N MET A 61 -3.11 2.06 10.05
CA MET A 61 -2.25 3.22 9.79
C MET A 61 -0.91 3.22 10.52
N HIS A 62 -0.49 2.14 11.18
CA HIS A 62 0.84 2.10 11.81
C HIS A 62 1.96 2.26 10.76
N SER A 63 3.06 2.86 11.19
CA SER A 63 4.18 3.24 10.33
C SER A 63 4.83 2.06 9.61
N ASP A 64 4.90 0.92 10.25
CA ASP A 64 5.45 -0.32 9.68
C ASP A 64 4.56 -0.95 8.60
N HIS A 65 3.34 -0.44 8.41
CA HIS A 65 2.41 -0.82 7.35
C HIS A 65 2.26 0.25 6.26
N THR A 66 2.66 1.49 6.51
CA THR A 66 2.31 2.63 5.65
C THR A 66 3.48 3.45 5.12
N PHE A 67 4.62 3.55 5.81
CA PHE A 67 5.66 4.52 5.47
C PHE A 67 6.35 4.27 4.12
N GLY A 68 6.38 3.06 3.63
CA GLY A 68 6.89 2.76 2.29
C GLY A 68 5.97 3.24 1.16
N LEU A 69 4.68 3.48 1.46
CA LEU A 69 3.70 3.90 0.44
C LEU A 69 3.96 5.30 -0.08
N LEU A 70 4.45 6.20 0.75
CA LEU A 70 4.76 7.57 0.31
C LEU A 70 5.79 7.53 -0.81
N HIS A 71 6.87 6.76 -0.63
CA HIS A 71 7.90 6.57 -1.64
C HIS A 71 7.36 5.83 -2.87
N LEU A 72 6.55 4.78 -2.67
CA LEU A 72 5.89 4.05 -3.75
C LEU A 72 5.06 4.97 -4.65
N CYS A 73 4.18 5.78 -4.06
CA CYS A 73 3.32 6.71 -4.78
C CYS A 73 4.13 7.80 -5.49
N SER A 74 5.16 8.35 -4.82
CA SER A 74 6.04 9.34 -5.43
C SER A 74 6.79 8.80 -6.64
N LEU A 75 7.36 7.59 -6.55
CA LEU A 75 8.02 6.97 -7.69
C LEU A 75 7.04 6.67 -8.83
N ALA A 76 5.84 6.18 -8.51
CA ALA A 76 4.80 5.92 -9.50
C ALA A 76 4.38 7.20 -10.24
N ASP A 77 4.27 8.31 -9.52
CA ASP A 77 3.88 9.59 -10.11
C ASP A 77 4.97 10.22 -10.97
N TRP A 78 6.21 10.19 -10.52
CA TRP A 78 7.33 10.83 -11.21
C TRP A 78 7.95 10.00 -12.32
N TYR A 79 8.21 8.72 -12.06
CA TYR A 79 9.06 7.89 -12.91
C TYR A 79 8.29 6.79 -13.63
N PHE A 80 7.27 6.20 -12.99
CA PHE A 80 6.48 5.11 -13.56
C PHE A 80 5.10 5.59 -14.01
N ARG A 81 5.09 6.58 -14.89
CA ARG A 81 3.88 7.33 -15.29
C ARG A 81 2.79 6.51 -16.01
N GLN A 82 3.09 5.28 -16.41
CA GLN A 82 2.11 4.36 -16.97
C GLN A 82 1.39 3.54 -15.88
N SER A 83 1.85 3.62 -14.64
CA SER A 83 1.18 2.96 -13.52
C SER A 83 -0.13 3.65 -13.15
N SER A 84 -1.13 2.85 -12.80
CA SER A 84 -2.42 3.35 -12.34
C SER A 84 -3.02 2.34 -11.37
N PHE A 85 -3.20 2.73 -10.10
CA PHE A 85 -3.69 1.86 -9.05
C PHE A 85 -4.45 2.61 -7.96
N ASP A 86 -5.23 1.87 -7.20
CA ASP A 86 -5.96 2.37 -6.04
C ASP A 86 -5.17 2.09 -4.76
N VAL A 87 -5.18 3.03 -3.82
CA VAL A 87 -4.63 2.86 -2.47
C VAL A 87 -5.77 2.97 -1.48
N PHE A 88 -6.10 1.87 -0.85
CA PHE A 88 -7.17 1.80 0.15
C PHE A 88 -6.58 1.99 1.54
N LEU A 89 -7.02 3.05 2.21
CA LEU A 89 -6.63 3.42 3.57
C LEU A 89 -7.83 3.29 4.51
N PRO A 90 -7.64 2.81 5.75
CA PRO A 90 -8.77 2.52 6.64
C PRO A 90 -9.48 3.77 7.17
N GLU A 91 -8.78 4.91 7.26
CA GLU A 91 -9.25 6.11 7.94
C GLU A 91 -9.21 7.33 7.02
N GLU A 92 -10.24 8.20 7.11
CA GLU A 92 -10.33 9.43 6.31
C GLU A 92 -9.21 10.41 6.66
N GLU A 93 -8.92 10.58 7.96
CA GLU A 93 -7.82 11.41 8.44
C GLU A 93 -6.46 10.92 7.89
N GLY A 94 -6.30 9.60 7.76
CA GLY A 94 -5.13 8.99 7.16
C GLY A 94 -4.99 9.34 5.68
N ILE A 95 -6.10 9.33 4.93
CA ILE A 95 -6.15 9.74 3.52
C ILE A 95 -5.72 11.20 3.38
N ASP A 96 -6.29 12.09 4.19
CA ASP A 96 -5.99 13.51 4.14
C ASP A 96 -4.53 13.82 4.50
N ALA A 97 -4.00 13.16 5.54
CA ALA A 97 -2.61 13.28 5.93
C ALA A 97 -1.67 12.80 4.81
N PHE A 98 -1.99 11.65 4.21
CA PHE A 98 -1.21 11.05 3.14
C PHE A 98 -1.20 11.91 1.88
N ARG A 99 -2.37 12.42 1.47
CA ARG A 99 -2.54 13.38 0.37
C ARG A 99 -1.70 14.64 0.58
N ARG A 100 -1.75 15.20 1.79
CA ARG A 100 -0.94 16.39 2.14
C ARG A 100 0.55 16.13 2.05
N LEU A 101 1.03 14.96 2.50
CA LEU A 101 2.45 14.59 2.40
C LEU A 101 2.89 14.45 0.94
N LEU A 102 2.08 13.83 0.09
CA LEU A 102 2.36 13.73 -1.34
C LEU A 102 2.44 15.14 -1.97
N LEU A 103 1.48 16.01 -1.68
CA LEU A 103 1.45 17.39 -2.19
C LEU A 103 2.60 18.27 -1.66
N VAL A 104 3.12 18.01 -0.47
CA VAL A 104 4.32 18.69 0.05
C VAL A 104 5.55 18.24 -0.71
N GLY A 105 5.64 16.95 -1.03
CA GLY A 105 6.75 16.40 -1.82
C GLY A 105 6.68 16.78 -3.29
N ASP A 106 5.47 16.79 -3.85
CA ASP A 106 5.20 17.16 -5.24
C ASP A 106 3.88 17.94 -5.34
N LYS A 107 3.99 19.24 -5.59
CA LYS A 107 2.81 20.11 -5.75
C LYS A 107 1.97 19.80 -7.00
N SER A 108 2.52 19.03 -7.93
CA SER A 108 1.82 18.59 -9.14
C SER A 108 1.14 17.24 -9.00
N PHE A 109 1.25 16.58 -7.85
CA PHE A 109 0.58 15.30 -7.61
C PHE A 109 -0.94 15.44 -7.80
N VAL A 110 -1.50 14.58 -8.63
CA VAL A 110 -2.94 14.52 -8.91
C VAL A 110 -3.45 13.08 -8.78
N GLU A 111 -4.62 12.92 -8.16
CA GLU A 111 -5.21 11.61 -7.89
C GLU A 111 -5.94 11.01 -9.12
N GLU A 112 -5.41 11.19 -10.32
CA GLU A 112 -5.98 10.59 -11.53
C GLU A 112 -5.52 9.16 -11.74
N ARG A 113 -4.24 8.88 -11.48
CA ARG A 113 -3.62 7.58 -11.67
C ARG A 113 -3.42 6.82 -10.37
N ILE A 114 -3.11 7.52 -9.30
CA ILE A 114 -2.94 6.96 -7.95
C ILE A 114 -4.08 7.51 -7.11
N ARG A 115 -5.09 6.70 -6.90
CA ARG A 115 -6.35 7.13 -6.27
C ARG A 115 -6.39 6.67 -4.82
N LEU A 116 -6.44 7.63 -3.91
CA LEU A 116 -6.60 7.38 -2.49
C LEU A 116 -8.08 7.12 -2.17
N LYS A 117 -8.38 5.98 -1.60
CA LYS A 117 -9.74 5.54 -1.31
C LYS A 117 -9.88 5.07 0.13
N LYS A 118 -11.05 5.31 0.71
CA LYS A 118 -11.37 4.76 2.02
C LYS A 118 -11.72 3.28 1.91
N SER A 119 -11.16 2.47 2.80
CA SER A 119 -11.58 1.08 2.98
C SER A 119 -13.01 1.01 3.52
N CYS A 120 -13.77 0.03 3.07
CA CYS A 120 -15.11 -0.26 3.59
C CYS A 120 -15.18 -1.71 4.05
N SER A 121 -16.02 -1.98 5.05
CA SER A 121 -16.33 -3.35 5.46
C SER A 121 -17.07 -4.10 4.35
N GLY A 122 -16.77 -5.37 4.17
CA GLY A 122 -17.30 -6.18 3.09
C GLY A 122 -16.38 -6.18 1.87
N VAL A 123 -16.94 -6.42 0.69
CA VAL A 123 -16.17 -6.41 -0.57
C VAL A 123 -15.78 -4.97 -0.91
N MET A 124 -14.49 -4.66 -0.80
CA MET A 124 -13.95 -3.32 -1.06
C MET A 124 -13.30 -3.18 -2.44
N TYR A 125 -12.91 -4.28 -3.05
CA TYR A 125 -12.30 -4.31 -4.37
C TYR A 125 -12.61 -5.63 -5.07
N ALA A 126 -12.86 -5.58 -6.36
CA ALA A 126 -12.96 -6.77 -7.19
C ALA A 126 -12.56 -6.43 -8.62
N ASP A 127 -11.81 -7.32 -9.25
CA ASP A 127 -11.52 -7.33 -10.68
C ASP A 127 -11.55 -8.76 -11.23
N GLY A 128 -11.09 -8.98 -12.45
CA GLY A 128 -11.08 -10.31 -13.06
C GLY A 128 -10.11 -11.32 -12.42
N CYS A 129 -9.24 -10.89 -11.52
CA CYS A 129 -8.20 -11.71 -10.88
C CYS A 129 -8.49 -11.97 -9.40
N LEU A 130 -9.00 -10.97 -8.69
CA LEU A 130 -8.99 -10.96 -7.23
C LEU A 130 -10.21 -10.24 -6.68
N THR A 131 -10.75 -10.75 -5.59
CA THR A 131 -11.72 -10.05 -4.75
C THR A 131 -11.12 -9.82 -3.37
N VAL A 132 -11.16 -8.59 -2.89
CA VAL A 132 -10.69 -8.22 -1.56
C VAL A 132 -11.88 -7.89 -0.68
N THR A 133 -11.98 -8.60 0.43
CA THR A 133 -13.00 -8.37 1.46
C THR A 133 -12.33 -7.87 2.73
N ALA A 134 -12.73 -6.71 3.21
CA ALA A 134 -12.26 -6.17 4.47
C ALA A 134 -13.21 -6.56 5.61
N ILE A 135 -12.62 -7.04 6.70
CA ILE A 135 -13.33 -7.40 7.92
C ILE A 135 -12.74 -6.55 9.06
N PRO A 136 -13.57 -5.77 9.77
CA PRO A 136 -13.10 -5.00 10.92
C PRO A 136 -12.52 -5.93 11.99
N THR A 137 -11.33 -5.57 12.49
CA THR A 137 -10.69 -6.28 13.59
C THR A 137 -10.41 -5.30 14.73
N ARG A 138 -10.25 -5.81 15.93
CA ARG A 138 -9.75 -5.02 17.06
C ARG A 138 -8.23 -5.13 17.05
N HIS A 139 -7.59 -4.01 16.78
CA HIS A 139 -6.14 -3.89 16.84
C HIS A 139 -5.79 -2.77 17.82
N LEU A 140 -5.11 -3.10 18.89
CA LEU A 140 -4.85 -2.23 20.04
C LEU A 140 -6.15 -1.72 20.68
N ASN A 141 -6.56 -2.36 21.74
CA ASN A 141 -7.54 -1.76 22.63
C ASN A 141 -6.93 -0.53 23.30
N ASP A 142 -7.72 0.51 23.37
CA ASP A 142 -7.60 1.72 24.13
C ASP A 142 -6.84 1.49 25.45
N GLY A 143 -5.58 1.79 25.45
CA GLY A 143 -4.76 1.62 26.63
C GLY A 143 -3.40 1.02 26.32
N PHE A 144 -2.58 1.80 25.62
CA PHE A 144 -1.16 1.74 25.91
C PHE A 144 -0.99 2.21 27.35
N PRO A 145 -0.30 1.42 28.21
CA PRO A 145 0.06 1.90 29.52
C PRO A 145 1.02 3.08 29.43
#